data_8d2922f608826ecc1804644505247272
#
_entry.id   8d2922f608826ecc1804644505247272
#
_cell.length_a   1.000
_cell.length_b   1.000
_cell.length_c   1.000
_cell.angle_alpha   90.00
_cell.angle_beta   90.00
_cell.angle_gamma   90.00
#
_symmetry.space_group_name_H-M   'P 1'
#
loop_
_entity.id
_entity.type
_entity.pdbx_description
1 polymer ?
#
loop_
_entity_poly.entity_id
_entity_poly.type
_entity_poly.pdbx_seq_one_letter_code
_entity_poly.pdbx_strand_id
1 'polypeptide(L)'
;MTQFEEELKKGKFVCSECQNCKKLVWPPNDYCNRCFEQVKWRPVSQTAKLIEFSKKDNVVFCIAEFENEIRIMGSLQISSTPLIGQELKLIKCGYDENEEFVFQPK
;
A
#
# COMPACT_ATOMS: atom_id res chain seq x y z
N MET A 1 -8.44 -9.65 14.39
CA MET A 1 -7.80 -9.33 13.10
C MET A 1 -8.70 -8.37 12.34
N THR A 2 -8.12 -7.33 11.73
CA THR A 2 -8.90 -6.34 10.98
C THR A 2 -9.28 -6.88 9.59
N GLN A 3 -10.28 -6.24 8.97
CA GLN A 3 -10.66 -6.60 7.61
C GLN A 3 -9.50 -6.40 6.63
N PHE A 4 -8.68 -5.37 6.87
CA PHE A 4 -7.48 -5.12 6.08
C PHE A 4 -6.54 -6.34 6.07
N GLU A 5 -6.23 -6.87 7.26
CA GLU A 5 -5.35 -8.02 7.39
C GLU A 5 -5.96 -9.28 6.80
N GLU A 6 -7.26 -9.49 6.97
CA GLU A 6 -7.95 -10.65 6.40
C GLU A 6 -7.91 -10.64 4.87
N GLU A 7 -8.10 -9.48 4.27
CA GLU A 7 -8.05 -9.35 2.81
C GLU A 7 -6.61 -9.52 2.30
N LEU A 8 -5.62 -9.01 3.04
CA LEU A 8 -4.21 -9.21 2.67
C LEU A 8 -3.85 -10.69 2.64
N LYS A 9 -4.36 -11.47 3.58
CA LYS A 9 -4.11 -12.92 3.59
C LYS A 9 -4.62 -13.59 2.33
N LYS A 10 -5.64 -13.04 1.72
CA LYS A 10 -6.19 -13.52 0.45
C LYS A 10 -5.47 -12.95 -0.77
N GLY A 11 -4.45 -12.12 -0.54
CA GLY A 11 -3.72 -11.45 -1.62
C GLY A 11 -4.42 -10.23 -2.18
N LYS A 12 -5.33 -9.63 -1.41
CA LYS A 12 -6.08 -8.46 -1.85
C LYS A 12 -5.71 -7.23 -1.02
N PHE A 13 -5.40 -6.14 -1.71
CA PHE A 13 -5.10 -4.87 -1.06
C PHE A 13 -6.34 -3.99 -1.08
N VAL A 14 -6.97 -3.86 0.08
CA VAL A 14 -8.15 -3.00 0.28
C VAL A 14 -7.84 -1.98 1.36
N CYS A 15 -8.55 -0.87 1.35
CA CYS A 15 -8.39 0.15 2.36
C CYS A 15 -9.75 0.76 2.68
N SER A 16 -9.84 1.40 3.83
CA SER A 16 -11.05 2.09 4.25
C SER A 16 -11.09 3.50 3.67
N GLU A 17 -12.26 3.91 3.19
CA GLU A 17 -12.47 5.24 2.65
C GLU A 17 -13.62 5.91 3.40
N CYS A 18 -13.39 7.11 3.88
CA CYS A 18 -14.44 7.89 4.52
C CYS A 18 -15.41 8.42 3.47
N GLN A 19 -16.70 8.11 3.63
CA GLN A 19 -17.72 8.56 2.68
C GLN A 19 -18.01 10.05 2.79
N ASN A 20 -17.77 10.62 3.96
CA ASN A 20 -17.98 12.04 4.17
C ASN A 20 -16.79 12.88 3.66
N CYS A 21 -15.57 12.51 4.04
CA CYS A 21 -14.36 13.22 3.63
C CYS A 21 -13.89 12.86 2.23
N LYS A 22 -14.35 11.72 1.68
CA LYS A 22 -13.95 11.20 0.38
C LYS A 22 -12.46 10.90 0.27
N LYS A 23 -11.84 10.54 1.40
CA LYS A 23 -10.41 10.24 1.46
C LYS A 23 -10.17 8.90 2.11
N LEU A 24 -9.04 8.28 1.75
CA LEU A 24 -8.61 7.03 2.37
C LEU A 24 -8.22 7.28 3.81
N VAL A 25 -8.53 6.31 4.66
CA VAL A 25 -8.15 6.34 6.08
C VAL A 25 -6.92 5.46 6.24
N TRP A 26 -5.82 6.06 6.69
CA TRP A 26 -4.59 5.32 6.91
C TRP A 26 -3.98 5.70 8.25
N PRO A 27 -3.61 4.74 9.10
CA PRO A 27 -3.81 3.30 8.91
C PRO A 27 -5.29 2.92 8.80
N PRO A 28 -5.63 1.78 8.14
CA PRO A 28 -7.03 1.41 7.94
C PRO A 28 -7.78 1.21 9.25
N ASN A 29 -9.00 1.71 9.32
CA ASN A 29 -9.84 1.60 10.49
C ASN A 29 -11.31 1.60 10.05
N ASP A 30 -12.19 1.17 10.95
CA ASP A 30 -13.62 1.13 10.68
C ASP A 30 -14.28 2.53 10.72
N TYR A 31 -13.58 3.51 11.27
CA TYR A 31 -14.06 4.89 11.40
C TYR A 31 -13.00 5.87 10.94
N CYS A 32 -13.44 6.97 10.35
CA CYS A 32 -12.55 8.03 9.94
C CYS A 32 -11.93 8.69 11.18
N ASN A 33 -10.63 8.93 11.14
CA ASN A 33 -9.93 9.56 12.25
C ASN A 33 -10.10 11.09 12.29
N ARG A 34 -10.83 11.65 11.34
CA ARG A 34 -11.08 13.10 11.26
C ARG A 34 -12.51 13.45 11.62
N CYS A 35 -13.50 12.79 11.03
CA CYS A 35 -14.90 13.09 11.27
C CYS A 35 -15.64 11.99 12.04
N PHE A 36 -14.98 10.86 12.31
CA PHE A 36 -15.50 9.72 13.06
C PHE A 36 -16.69 9.02 12.41
N GLU A 37 -16.95 9.31 11.12
CA GLU A 37 -17.99 8.60 10.39
C GLU A 37 -17.52 7.21 9.99
N GLN A 38 -18.47 6.31 9.79
CA GLN A 38 -18.17 4.95 9.36
C GLN A 38 -17.57 4.94 7.96
N VAL A 39 -16.57 4.09 7.73
CA VAL A 39 -15.89 4.00 6.46
C VAL A 39 -16.50 2.91 5.59
N LYS A 40 -16.14 2.94 4.31
CA LYS A 40 -16.44 1.88 3.36
C LYS A 40 -15.11 1.28 2.92
N TRP A 41 -15.03 -0.04 2.88
CA TRP A 41 -13.85 -0.74 2.39
C TRP A 41 -13.90 -0.89 0.88
N ARG A 42 -12.78 -0.64 0.22
CA ARG A 42 -12.69 -0.76 -1.23
C ARG A 42 -11.28 -1.19 -1.66
N PRO A 43 -11.16 -1.80 -2.87
CA PRO A 43 -9.83 -2.09 -3.40
C PRO A 43 -9.04 -0.81 -3.65
N VAL A 44 -7.73 -0.88 -3.41
CA VAL A 44 -6.81 0.21 -3.72
C VAL A 44 -6.22 -0.04 -5.10
N SER A 45 -5.88 1.04 -5.81
CA SER A 45 -5.19 0.94 -7.09
C SER A 45 -3.94 0.08 -6.94
N GLN A 46 -3.63 -0.76 -7.94
CA GLN A 46 -2.41 -1.57 -7.91
C GLN A 46 -1.21 -0.83 -8.49
N THR A 47 -1.40 0.40 -8.92
CA THR A 47 -0.32 1.26 -9.41
C THR A 47 0.06 2.24 -8.32
N ALA A 48 1.37 2.35 -8.08
CA ALA A 48 1.91 3.24 -7.06
C ALA A 48 3.05 4.07 -7.65
N LYS A 49 3.49 5.05 -6.88
CA LYS A 49 4.59 5.92 -7.29
C LYS A 49 5.75 5.71 -6.33
N LEU A 50 6.95 5.56 -6.86
CA LEU A 50 8.14 5.39 -6.03
C LEU A 50 8.52 6.71 -5.37
N ILE A 51 8.47 6.73 -4.05
CA ILE A 51 8.81 7.92 -3.26
C ILE A 51 10.26 7.85 -2.79
N GLU A 52 10.67 6.68 -2.32
CA GLU A 52 12.00 6.50 -1.75
C GLU A 52 12.42 5.05 -1.89
N PHE A 53 13.72 4.78 -1.92
CA PHE A 53 14.21 3.41 -1.90
C PHE A 53 15.55 3.31 -1.19
N SER A 54 15.87 2.11 -0.73
CA SER A 54 17.17 1.80 -0.14
C SER A 54 17.52 0.36 -0.49
N LYS A 55 18.80 0.05 -0.50
CA LYS A 55 19.28 -1.30 -0.80
C LYS A 55 20.07 -1.83 0.37
N LYS A 56 19.78 -3.08 0.75
CA LYS A 56 20.49 -3.77 1.83
C LYS A 56 20.55 -5.25 1.48
N ASP A 57 21.77 -5.81 1.49
CA ASP A 57 22.00 -7.25 1.28
C ASP A 57 21.31 -7.80 0.01
N ASN A 58 21.44 -7.08 -1.10
CA ASN A 58 20.85 -7.43 -2.40
C ASN A 58 19.32 -7.34 -2.44
N VAL A 59 18.70 -6.79 -1.40
CA VAL A 59 17.26 -6.54 -1.39
C VAL A 59 17.02 -5.04 -1.48
N VAL A 60 16.15 -4.63 -2.39
CA VAL A 60 15.76 -3.23 -2.49
C VAL A 60 14.43 -3.05 -1.79
N PHE A 61 14.41 -2.13 -0.82
CA PHE A 61 13.20 -1.73 -0.12
C PHE A 61 12.74 -0.40 -0.68
N CYS A 62 11.44 -0.19 -0.73
CA CYS A 62 10.91 1.06 -1.26
C CYS A 62 9.72 1.53 -0.44
N ILE A 63 9.45 2.83 -0.56
CA ILE A 63 8.21 3.43 -0.10
C ILE A 63 7.42 3.79 -1.35
N ALA A 64 6.23 3.23 -1.48
CA ALA A 64 5.36 3.45 -2.62
C ALA A 64 4.12 4.22 -2.17
N GLU A 65 3.70 5.20 -2.95
CA GLU A 65 2.54 6.02 -2.66
C GLU A 65 1.38 5.63 -3.56
N PHE A 66 0.24 5.32 -2.94
CA PHE A 66 -0.98 4.93 -3.63
C PHE A 66 -2.00 6.07 -3.60
N GLU A 67 -2.58 6.37 -4.75
CA GLU A 67 -3.67 7.34 -4.89
C GLU A 67 -3.37 8.71 -4.25
N ASN A 68 -2.08 9.07 -4.17
CA ASN A 68 -1.61 10.32 -3.58
C ASN A 68 -2.00 10.50 -2.10
N GLU A 69 -2.39 9.42 -1.43
CA GLU A 69 -2.89 9.51 -0.06
C GLU A 69 -2.16 8.61 0.94
N ILE A 70 -1.76 7.40 0.52
CA ILE A 70 -1.15 6.46 1.46
C ILE A 70 0.21 6.00 0.96
N ARG A 71 1.13 5.80 1.90
CA ARG A 71 2.49 5.34 1.61
C ARG A 71 2.74 4.02 2.30
N ILE A 72 3.27 3.06 1.55
CA ILE A 72 3.51 1.71 2.04
C ILE A 72 4.94 1.31 1.74
N MET A 73 5.58 0.69 2.72
CA MET A 73 6.92 0.12 2.56
C MET A 73 6.81 -1.31 2.06
N GLY A 74 7.64 -1.65 1.09
CA GLY A 74 7.68 -3.00 0.56
C GLY A 74 9.00 -3.29 -0.11
N SER A 75 9.11 -4.46 -0.73
CA SER A 75 10.30 -4.83 -1.50
C SER A 75 10.07 -4.52 -2.97
N LEU A 76 11.16 -4.17 -3.66
CA LEU A 76 11.11 -3.81 -5.08
C LEU A 76 11.95 -4.78 -5.89
N GLN A 77 11.33 -5.46 -6.86
CA GLN A 77 12.03 -6.36 -7.76
C GLN A 77 12.44 -5.59 -9.01
N ILE A 78 13.74 -5.34 -9.15
CA ILE A 78 14.28 -4.58 -10.28
C ILE A 78 15.58 -5.20 -10.76
N SER A 79 15.89 -4.92 -12.02
CA SER A 79 17.17 -5.33 -12.65
C SER A 79 18.09 -4.13 -12.90
N SER A 80 17.62 -2.92 -12.62
CA SER A 80 18.38 -1.69 -12.81
C SER A 80 18.10 -0.72 -11.67
N THR A 81 18.82 0.41 -11.64
CA THR A 81 18.64 1.42 -10.61
C THR A 81 17.24 2.03 -10.70
N PRO A 82 16.47 2.07 -9.61
CA PRO A 82 15.15 2.68 -9.64
C PRO A 82 15.23 4.21 -9.69
N LEU A 83 14.20 4.83 -10.22
CA LEU A 83 14.10 6.28 -10.33
C LEU A 83 12.96 6.78 -9.43
N ILE A 84 13.25 7.78 -8.61
CA ILE A 84 12.23 8.42 -7.78
C ILE A 84 11.15 9.00 -8.68
N GLY A 85 9.90 8.74 -8.34
CA GLY A 85 8.75 9.21 -9.11
C GLY A 85 8.29 8.25 -10.19
N GLN A 86 9.03 7.15 -10.46
CA GLN A 86 8.58 6.19 -11.46
C GLN A 86 7.36 5.42 -10.98
N GLU A 87 6.56 4.94 -11.93
CA GLU A 87 5.40 4.12 -11.59
C GLU A 87 5.81 2.70 -11.25
N LEU A 88 5.17 2.18 -10.21
CA LEU A 88 5.37 0.81 -9.76
C LEU A 88 4.05 0.06 -9.83
N LYS A 89 4.15 -1.26 -9.99
CA LYS A 89 2.99 -2.15 -9.95
C LYS A 89 3.10 -3.04 -8.71
N LEU A 90 2.01 -3.15 -7.96
CA LEU A 90 1.92 -4.09 -6.85
C LEU A 90 1.67 -5.47 -7.44
N ILE A 91 2.66 -6.36 -7.32
CA ILE A 91 2.57 -7.70 -7.89
C ILE A 91 2.17 -8.77 -6.87
N LYS A 92 2.37 -8.49 -5.60
CA LYS A 92 2.00 -9.42 -4.54
C LYS A 92 1.77 -8.65 -3.25
N CYS A 93 0.75 -9.01 -2.51
CA CYS A 93 0.56 -8.55 -1.15
C CYS A 93 0.09 -9.73 -0.30
N GLY A 94 0.36 -9.68 0.99
CA GLY A 94 -0.02 -10.75 1.90
C GLY A 94 0.17 -10.33 3.34
N TYR A 95 -0.18 -11.25 4.23
CA TYR A 95 -0.02 -11.03 5.67
C TYR A 95 0.44 -12.34 6.31
N ASP A 96 1.63 -12.30 6.91
CA ASP A 96 2.20 -13.40 7.66
C ASP A 96 2.99 -12.76 8.80
N GLU A 97 2.36 -12.65 9.96
CA GLU A 97 2.83 -11.90 11.13
C GLU A 97 2.91 -10.39 10.87
N ASN A 98 3.27 -9.99 9.65
CA ASN A 98 3.35 -8.59 9.23
C ASN A 98 2.81 -8.45 7.81
N GLU A 99 2.48 -7.23 7.42
CA GLU A 99 2.07 -6.95 6.05
C GLU A 99 3.26 -7.13 5.11
N GLU A 100 3.01 -7.76 3.96
CA GLU A 100 4.01 -7.96 2.92
C GLU A 100 3.52 -7.33 1.62
N PHE A 101 4.39 -6.54 0.98
CA PHE A 101 4.11 -5.92 -0.30
C PHE A 101 5.33 -6.09 -1.21
N VAL A 102 5.09 -6.51 -2.45
CA VAL A 102 6.14 -6.67 -3.43
C VAL A 102 5.78 -5.87 -4.68
N PHE A 103 6.70 -5.05 -5.13
CA PHE A 103 6.51 -4.15 -6.27
C PHE A 103 7.50 -4.45 -7.39
N GLN A 104 7.15 -4.05 -8.60
CA GLN A 104 8.06 -4.03 -9.73
C GLN A 104 7.78 -2.78 -10.56
N PRO A 105 8.77 -2.30 -11.36
CA PRO A 105 8.54 -1.17 -12.26
C PRO A 105 7.43 -1.52 -13.26
N LYS A 106 6.62 -0.53 -13.52
CA LYS A 106 5.50 -0.70 -14.44
C LYS A 106 5.94 -0.50 -15.89
#